data_67ffd0815af5f3555c44aa2b5378cd2a
#
_entry.id   67ffd0815af5f3555c44aa2b5378cd2a
#
_cell.length_a   1.000
_cell.length_b   1.000
_cell.length_c   1.000
_cell.angle_alpha   90.00
_cell.angle_beta   90.00
_cell.angle_gamma   90.00
#
_symmetry.space_group_name_H-M   'P 1'
#
loop_
_entity.id
_entity.type
_entity.pdbx_description
1 polymer ?
#
loop_
_entity_poly.entity_id
_entity_poly.type
_entity_poly.pdbx_seq_one_letter_code
_entity_poly.pdbx_strand_id
1 'polypeptide(L)'
;MEIQGRIAVVTGAASGIGRATAIALAGEGADLVLADVNDDRLEEARKEIAALGRKGLAVHTDVSKLQDVRNLFDRSISEMGRVDILMNNAGVHLVGPAEKISIADWEWIVGINLWGVVHGVNVFLPHMLERGSGHIVNTASMSGLIGAESSIPYVATKFAVVGMSECLAAYLRPKGIGVTVLCPGFVATNIVEHERLVPFGDGFDDARRAFLEALKRGEWSRFNVLPGGVVSPEQVAEKVVHAINENTFLVYTHPGHKEAVVGKAQDPEGAINLLAALHVAWDDIFKAPAAGTPDAEGEARAGP
;
A
#
# COMPACT_ATOMS: atom_id res chain seq x y z
N MET A 1 -17.35 13.59 1.28
CA MET A 1 -18.47 12.80 1.91
C MET A 1 -18.29 12.91 3.41
N GLU A 2 -19.31 13.20 4.18
CA GLU A 2 -19.24 13.13 5.65
C GLU A 2 -19.13 11.66 6.11
N ILE A 3 -18.15 11.37 6.98
CA ILE A 3 -17.81 9.98 7.39
C ILE A 3 -18.69 9.51 8.58
N GLN A 4 -19.16 10.43 9.42
CA GLN A 4 -19.98 10.12 10.59
C GLN A 4 -21.18 9.23 10.23
N GLY A 5 -21.32 8.09 10.91
CA GLY A 5 -22.40 7.12 10.71
C GLY A 5 -22.32 6.33 9.39
N ARG A 6 -21.21 6.37 8.67
CA ARG A 6 -20.99 5.57 7.46
C ARG A 6 -20.49 4.18 7.81
N ILE A 7 -20.58 3.28 6.82
CA ILE A 7 -20.03 1.93 6.91
C ILE A 7 -18.92 1.81 5.88
N ALA A 8 -17.71 1.55 6.37
CA ALA A 8 -16.53 1.41 5.54
C ALA A 8 -16.02 -0.04 5.53
N VAL A 9 -15.72 -0.55 4.34
CA VAL A 9 -15.02 -1.82 4.12
C VAL A 9 -13.57 -1.50 3.78
N VAL A 10 -12.61 -2.11 4.49
CA VAL A 10 -11.18 -1.94 4.26
C VAL A 10 -10.52 -3.29 4.06
N THR A 11 -9.88 -3.52 2.91
CA THR A 11 -9.07 -4.71 2.64
C THR A 11 -7.61 -4.48 3.03
N GLY A 12 -6.92 -5.55 3.48
CA GLY A 12 -5.58 -5.41 4.07
C GLY A 12 -5.63 -4.67 5.41
N ALA A 13 -6.70 -4.88 6.18
CA ALA A 13 -6.99 -4.12 7.39
C ALA A 13 -6.26 -4.64 8.65
N ALA A 14 -5.51 -5.73 8.55
CA ALA A 14 -4.78 -6.32 9.67
C ALA A 14 -3.48 -5.55 10.00
N SER A 15 -2.97 -4.70 9.09
CA SER A 15 -1.71 -3.99 9.30
C SER A 15 -1.58 -2.70 8.47
N GLY A 16 -0.51 -1.94 8.72
CA GLY A 16 -0.06 -0.83 7.90
C GLY A 16 -1.13 0.22 7.59
N ILE A 17 -1.18 0.68 6.34
CA ILE A 17 -2.10 1.74 5.89
C ILE A 17 -3.56 1.34 6.08
N GLY A 18 -3.92 0.07 5.80
CA GLY A 18 -5.31 -0.40 5.95
C GLY A 18 -5.80 -0.32 7.38
N ARG A 19 -5.01 -0.84 8.34
CA ARG A 19 -5.36 -0.77 9.78
C ARG A 19 -5.43 0.68 10.27
N ALA A 20 -4.43 1.49 9.97
CA ALA A 20 -4.42 2.88 10.38
C ALA A 20 -5.60 3.66 9.80
N THR A 21 -5.95 3.42 8.53
CA THR A 21 -7.13 4.07 7.91
C THR A 21 -8.44 3.58 8.53
N ALA A 22 -8.55 2.29 8.85
CA ALA A 22 -9.75 1.77 9.53
C ALA A 22 -9.95 2.43 10.91
N ILE A 23 -8.87 2.58 11.69
CA ILE A 23 -8.89 3.27 12.99
C ILE A 23 -9.25 4.75 12.82
N ALA A 24 -8.66 5.44 11.84
CA ALA A 24 -8.96 6.85 11.57
C ALA A 24 -10.43 7.06 11.17
N LEU A 25 -10.96 6.20 10.28
CA LEU A 25 -12.37 6.24 9.88
C LEU A 25 -13.32 5.97 11.07
N ALA A 26 -12.94 5.07 11.98
CA ALA A 26 -13.67 4.82 13.21
C ALA A 26 -13.66 6.05 14.14
N GLY A 27 -12.52 6.74 14.25
CA GLY A 27 -12.40 8.02 14.96
C GLY A 27 -13.32 9.11 14.42
N GLU A 28 -13.55 9.12 13.10
CA GLU A 28 -14.53 10.00 12.43
C GLU A 28 -15.99 9.49 12.52
N GLY A 29 -16.21 8.39 13.24
CA GLY A 29 -17.55 7.88 13.54
C GLY A 29 -18.10 6.88 12.52
N ALA A 30 -17.27 6.27 11.68
CA ALA A 30 -17.68 5.16 10.83
C ALA A 30 -17.75 3.84 11.60
N ASP A 31 -18.62 2.91 11.17
CA ASP A 31 -18.53 1.50 11.50
C ASP A 31 -17.70 0.76 10.43
N LEU A 32 -16.97 -0.28 10.82
CA LEU A 32 -15.95 -0.88 9.98
C LEU A 32 -16.21 -2.36 9.68
N VAL A 33 -15.99 -2.75 8.43
CA VAL A 33 -15.78 -4.13 8.01
C VAL A 33 -14.31 -4.27 7.61
N LEU A 34 -13.60 -5.08 8.36
CA LEU A 34 -12.16 -5.30 8.24
C LEU A 34 -11.92 -6.63 7.51
N ALA A 35 -11.16 -6.60 6.43
CA ALA A 35 -10.90 -7.76 5.60
C ALA A 35 -9.39 -8.00 5.45
N ASP A 36 -8.92 -9.21 5.74
CA ASP A 36 -7.53 -9.63 5.62
C ASP A 36 -7.44 -11.15 5.59
N VAL A 37 -6.27 -11.69 5.27
CA VAL A 37 -5.94 -13.13 5.40
C VAL A 37 -5.36 -13.48 6.77
N ASN A 38 -4.96 -12.50 7.57
CA ASN A 38 -4.40 -12.69 8.90
C ASN A 38 -5.48 -12.48 9.98
N ASP A 39 -6.11 -13.58 10.40
CA ASP A 39 -7.26 -13.54 11.33
C ASP A 39 -6.91 -12.99 12.70
N ASP A 40 -5.72 -13.30 13.23
CA ASP A 40 -5.30 -12.85 14.56
C ASP A 40 -5.14 -11.33 14.61
N ARG A 41 -4.38 -10.76 13.66
CA ARG A 41 -4.20 -9.30 13.56
C ARG A 41 -5.51 -8.58 13.19
N LEU A 42 -6.37 -9.25 12.42
CA LEU A 42 -7.69 -8.70 12.06
C LEU A 42 -8.59 -8.56 13.29
N GLU A 43 -8.57 -9.56 14.18
CA GLU A 43 -9.31 -9.51 15.45
C GLU A 43 -8.74 -8.47 16.42
N GLU A 44 -7.41 -8.24 16.42
CA GLU A 44 -6.81 -7.12 17.17
C GLU A 44 -7.34 -5.77 16.67
N ALA A 45 -7.31 -5.54 15.36
CA ALA A 45 -7.83 -4.31 14.75
C ALA A 45 -9.33 -4.12 15.06
N ARG A 46 -10.13 -5.20 15.05
CA ARG A 46 -11.54 -5.16 15.43
C ARG A 46 -11.75 -4.70 16.88
N LYS A 47 -10.90 -5.18 17.81
CA LYS A 47 -10.96 -4.75 19.22
C LYS A 47 -10.64 -3.26 19.38
N GLU A 48 -9.69 -2.74 18.60
CA GLU A 48 -9.37 -1.30 18.60
C GLU A 48 -10.54 -0.46 18.10
N ILE A 49 -11.22 -0.89 17.02
CA ILE A 49 -12.45 -0.24 16.54
C ILE A 49 -13.53 -0.23 17.63
N ALA A 50 -13.71 -1.37 18.32
CA ALA A 50 -14.67 -1.48 19.43
C ALA A 50 -14.33 -0.56 20.61
N ALA A 51 -13.05 -0.38 20.92
CA ALA A 51 -12.58 0.54 21.97
C ALA A 51 -12.90 2.02 21.65
N LEU A 52 -13.04 2.37 20.35
CA LEU A 52 -13.52 3.69 19.91
C LEU A 52 -15.05 3.83 19.93
N GLY A 53 -15.77 2.82 20.46
CA GLY A 53 -17.22 2.81 20.52
C GLY A 53 -17.89 2.56 19.16
N ARG A 54 -17.16 2.03 18.18
CA ARG A 54 -17.70 1.75 16.84
C ARG A 54 -17.87 0.24 16.62
N LYS A 55 -18.80 -0.12 15.71
CA LYS A 55 -19.00 -1.51 15.33
C LYS A 55 -17.89 -1.95 14.37
N GLY A 56 -17.20 -3.04 14.70
CA GLY A 56 -16.19 -3.67 13.87
C GLY A 56 -16.60 -5.11 13.52
N LEU A 57 -16.58 -5.46 12.23
CA LEU A 57 -16.78 -6.81 11.72
C LEU A 57 -15.47 -7.29 11.07
N ALA A 58 -14.92 -8.40 11.54
CA ALA A 58 -13.76 -9.05 10.94
C ALA A 58 -14.22 -10.15 9.96
N VAL A 59 -13.67 -10.16 8.75
CA VAL A 59 -13.99 -11.14 7.70
C VAL A 59 -12.71 -11.63 7.05
N HIS A 60 -12.37 -12.91 7.20
CA HIS A 60 -11.27 -13.53 6.46
C HIS A 60 -11.48 -13.37 4.96
N THR A 61 -10.52 -12.81 4.25
CA THR A 61 -10.69 -12.48 2.83
C THR A 61 -9.35 -12.53 2.09
N ASP A 62 -9.20 -13.45 1.17
CA ASP A 62 -8.16 -13.43 0.15
C ASP A 62 -8.70 -12.67 -1.07
N VAL A 63 -8.25 -11.44 -1.27
CA VAL A 63 -8.75 -10.57 -2.35
C VAL A 63 -8.46 -11.12 -3.76
N SER A 64 -7.49 -12.04 -3.91
CA SER A 64 -7.23 -12.71 -5.18
C SER A 64 -8.37 -13.68 -5.58
N LYS A 65 -9.22 -14.06 -4.63
CA LYS A 65 -10.36 -14.96 -4.81
C LYS A 65 -11.67 -14.18 -4.88
N LEU A 66 -12.26 -14.13 -6.05
CA LEU A 66 -13.55 -13.43 -6.25
C LEU A 66 -14.63 -13.93 -5.26
N GLN A 67 -14.63 -15.23 -4.92
CA GLN A 67 -15.63 -15.78 -4.00
C GLN A 67 -15.47 -15.24 -2.58
N ASP A 68 -14.26 -15.02 -2.12
CA ASP A 68 -14.00 -14.43 -0.79
C ASP A 68 -14.48 -12.97 -0.75
N VAL A 69 -14.27 -12.20 -1.84
CA VAL A 69 -14.75 -10.83 -1.95
C VAL A 69 -16.28 -10.76 -2.02
N ARG A 70 -16.95 -11.73 -2.66
CA ARG A 70 -18.41 -11.84 -2.61
C ARG A 70 -18.89 -12.14 -1.19
N ASN A 71 -18.26 -13.07 -0.49
CA ASN A 71 -18.59 -13.37 0.91
C ASN A 71 -18.37 -12.12 1.81
N LEU A 72 -17.30 -11.35 1.57
CA LEU A 72 -17.06 -10.09 2.27
C LEU A 72 -18.24 -9.12 2.08
N PHE A 73 -18.72 -8.97 0.84
CA PHE A 73 -19.87 -8.11 0.54
C PHE A 73 -21.15 -8.61 1.23
N ASP A 74 -21.47 -9.90 1.08
CA ASP A 74 -22.68 -10.50 1.65
C ASP A 74 -22.70 -10.35 3.18
N ARG A 75 -21.54 -10.58 3.84
CA ARG A 75 -21.36 -10.36 5.27
C ARG A 75 -21.53 -8.89 5.65
N SER A 76 -20.97 -7.99 4.83
CA SER A 76 -21.11 -6.54 5.06
C SER A 76 -22.58 -6.10 5.01
N ILE A 77 -23.34 -6.56 4.03
CA ILE A 77 -24.75 -6.20 3.89
C ILE A 77 -25.59 -6.84 5.00
N SER A 78 -25.40 -8.13 5.29
CA SER A 78 -26.21 -8.83 6.28
C SER A 78 -26.01 -8.31 7.69
N GLU A 79 -24.77 -7.88 8.06
CA GLU A 79 -24.45 -7.49 9.43
C GLU A 79 -24.43 -5.95 9.64
N MET A 80 -24.14 -5.16 8.60
CA MET A 80 -24.05 -3.70 8.67
C MET A 80 -25.16 -2.99 7.90
N GLY A 81 -25.89 -3.70 7.03
CA GLY A 81 -27.03 -3.16 6.27
C GLY A 81 -26.67 -2.44 4.97
N ARG A 82 -25.49 -1.85 4.87
CA ARG A 82 -25.01 -1.14 3.69
C ARG A 82 -23.50 -1.03 3.67
N VAL A 83 -22.95 -0.55 2.53
CA VAL A 83 -21.55 -0.12 2.43
C VAL A 83 -21.52 1.26 1.77
N ASP A 84 -20.90 2.22 2.42
CA ASP A 84 -20.77 3.61 1.94
C ASP A 84 -19.36 3.90 1.42
N ILE A 85 -18.33 3.27 2.00
CA ILE A 85 -16.91 3.46 1.63
C ILE A 85 -16.28 2.09 1.40
N LEU A 86 -15.62 1.93 0.26
CA LEU A 86 -14.78 0.77 -0.06
C LEU A 86 -13.33 1.22 -0.19
N MET A 87 -12.44 0.68 0.63
CA MET A 87 -11.00 0.85 0.46
C MET A 87 -10.35 -0.45 0.00
N ASN A 88 -10.01 -0.53 -1.27
CA ASN A 88 -9.19 -1.57 -1.85
C ASN A 88 -7.72 -1.26 -1.55
N ASN A 89 -7.21 -1.83 -0.45
CA ASN A 89 -5.87 -1.52 0.05
C ASN A 89 -4.97 -2.75 0.13
N ALA A 90 -5.52 -3.95 0.24
CA ALA A 90 -4.72 -5.18 0.26
C ALA A 90 -3.72 -5.22 -0.91
N GLY A 91 -2.48 -5.53 -0.61
CA GLY A 91 -1.42 -5.57 -1.60
C GLY A 91 -0.13 -6.13 -1.05
N VAL A 92 0.69 -6.62 -1.96
CA VAL A 92 1.99 -7.25 -1.68
C VAL A 92 3.06 -6.62 -2.56
N HIS A 93 4.31 -6.85 -2.21
CA HIS A 93 5.47 -6.38 -2.96
C HIS A 93 6.27 -7.56 -3.53
N LEU A 94 6.89 -7.34 -4.67
CA LEU A 94 7.80 -8.30 -5.31
C LEU A 94 8.98 -7.54 -5.85
N VAL A 95 10.17 -8.04 -5.58
CA VAL A 95 11.45 -7.47 -6.02
C VAL A 95 12.30 -8.57 -6.62
N GLY A 96 12.98 -8.25 -7.71
CA GLY A 96 13.91 -9.17 -8.37
C GLY A 96 14.38 -8.67 -9.72
N PRO A 97 15.44 -9.29 -10.27
CA PRO A 97 15.91 -8.97 -11.62
C PRO A 97 14.87 -9.40 -12.65
N ALA A 98 14.64 -8.56 -13.64
CA ALA A 98 13.59 -8.72 -14.65
C ALA A 98 13.59 -10.11 -15.32
N GLU A 99 14.77 -10.61 -15.65
CA GLU A 99 14.99 -11.87 -16.35
C GLU A 99 14.77 -13.12 -15.48
N LYS A 100 14.68 -12.94 -14.14
CA LYS A 100 14.45 -14.05 -13.20
C LYS A 100 13.03 -14.12 -12.66
N ILE A 101 12.24 -13.08 -12.86
CA ILE A 101 10.83 -13.05 -12.41
C ILE A 101 10.02 -14.02 -13.26
N SER A 102 9.49 -15.05 -12.64
CA SER A 102 8.71 -16.09 -13.33
C SER A 102 7.26 -15.65 -13.63
N ILE A 103 6.60 -16.37 -14.55
CA ILE A 103 5.16 -16.16 -14.82
C ILE A 103 4.33 -16.39 -13.55
N ALA A 104 4.70 -17.36 -12.71
CA ALA A 104 4.00 -17.62 -11.44
C ALA A 104 4.14 -16.44 -10.46
N ASP A 105 5.26 -15.70 -10.48
CA ASP A 105 5.42 -14.48 -9.69
C ASP A 105 4.52 -13.36 -10.21
N TRP A 106 4.42 -13.22 -11.54
CA TRP A 106 3.48 -12.30 -12.17
C TRP A 106 2.03 -12.64 -11.80
N GLU A 107 1.61 -13.90 -11.94
CA GLU A 107 0.26 -14.34 -11.61
C GLU A 107 -0.09 -14.05 -10.15
N TRP A 108 0.85 -14.32 -9.23
CA TRP A 108 0.67 -14.06 -7.81
C TRP A 108 0.43 -12.57 -7.52
N ILE A 109 1.30 -11.68 -7.99
CA ILE A 109 1.19 -10.25 -7.67
C ILE A 109 0.02 -9.58 -8.39
N VAL A 110 -0.22 -9.95 -9.65
CA VAL A 110 -1.38 -9.47 -10.43
C VAL A 110 -2.68 -9.94 -9.78
N GLY A 111 -2.72 -11.19 -9.30
CA GLY A 111 -3.88 -11.73 -8.57
C GLY A 111 -4.28 -10.88 -7.36
N ILE A 112 -3.31 -10.43 -6.58
CA ILE A 112 -3.55 -9.65 -5.37
C ILE A 112 -3.71 -8.16 -5.68
N ASN A 113 -2.68 -7.54 -6.31
CA ASN A 113 -2.59 -6.09 -6.42
C ASN A 113 -3.52 -5.49 -7.48
N LEU A 114 -3.90 -6.26 -8.51
CA LEU A 114 -4.79 -5.79 -9.57
C LEU A 114 -6.15 -6.48 -9.51
N TRP A 115 -6.19 -7.81 -9.58
CA TRP A 115 -7.48 -8.52 -9.53
C TRP A 115 -8.20 -8.28 -8.20
N GLY A 116 -7.50 -8.19 -7.07
CA GLY A 116 -8.12 -7.82 -5.79
C GLY A 116 -8.88 -6.51 -5.84
N VAL A 117 -8.32 -5.48 -6.48
CA VAL A 117 -9.00 -4.19 -6.68
C VAL A 117 -10.16 -4.32 -7.66
N VAL A 118 -9.99 -5.05 -8.76
CA VAL A 118 -11.05 -5.33 -9.74
C VAL A 118 -12.22 -6.07 -9.10
N HIS A 119 -11.95 -7.10 -8.28
CA HIS A 119 -12.98 -7.84 -7.54
C HIS A 119 -13.75 -6.91 -6.60
N GLY A 120 -13.04 -6.09 -5.80
CA GLY A 120 -13.67 -5.13 -4.90
C GLY A 120 -14.60 -4.18 -5.66
N VAL A 121 -14.11 -3.54 -6.72
CA VAL A 121 -14.95 -2.64 -7.55
C VAL A 121 -16.13 -3.40 -8.14
N ASN A 122 -15.91 -4.57 -8.75
CA ASN A 122 -16.96 -5.33 -9.43
C ASN A 122 -18.10 -5.75 -8.47
N VAL A 123 -17.75 -6.14 -7.25
CA VAL A 123 -18.71 -6.66 -6.28
C VAL A 123 -19.47 -5.54 -5.55
N PHE A 124 -18.78 -4.46 -5.17
CA PHE A 124 -19.37 -3.40 -4.33
C PHE A 124 -20.02 -2.27 -5.15
N LEU A 125 -19.53 -1.97 -6.35
CA LEU A 125 -20.01 -0.85 -7.16
C LEU A 125 -21.51 -0.93 -7.52
N PRO A 126 -22.11 -2.09 -7.87
CA PRO A 126 -23.54 -2.16 -8.17
C PRO A 126 -24.41 -1.65 -7.00
N HIS A 127 -24.06 -2.02 -5.76
CA HIS A 127 -24.75 -1.53 -4.55
C HIS A 127 -24.63 0.00 -4.38
N MET A 128 -23.46 0.57 -4.64
CA MET A 128 -23.26 2.03 -4.57
C MET A 128 -24.04 2.76 -5.67
N LEU A 129 -24.09 2.18 -6.89
CA LEU A 129 -24.85 2.73 -8.01
C LEU A 129 -26.35 2.72 -7.76
N GLU A 130 -26.90 1.64 -7.21
CA GLU A 130 -28.31 1.55 -6.84
C GLU A 130 -28.69 2.62 -5.81
N ARG A 131 -27.79 2.93 -4.89
CA ARG A 131 -27.99 3.95 -3.85
C ARG A 131 -27.68 5.38 -4.32
N GLY A 132 -27.01 5.55 -5.46
CA GLY A 132 -26.56 6.85 -5.95
C GLY A 132 -25.55 7.55 -5.03
N SER A 133 -24.86 6.80 -4.17
CA SER A 133 -23.94 7.34 -3.15
C SER A 133 -22.88 6.30 -2.77
N GLY A 134 -21.65 6.75 -2.61
CA GLY A 134 -20.53 5.92 -2.18
C GLY A 134 -19.19 6.60 -2.38
N HIS A 135 -18.13 6.00 -1.86
CA HIS A 135 -16.76 6.43 -2.10
C HIS A 135 -15.82 5.21 -2.22
N ILE A 136 -15.05 5.14 -3.28
CA ILE A 136 -14.06 4.09 -3.52
C ILE A 136 -12.67 4.68 -3.35
N VAL A 137 -11.86 4.08 -2.48
CA VAL A 137 -10.43 4.39 -2.33
C VAL A 137 -9.62 3.21 -2.86
N ASN A 138 -8.79 3.44 -3.85
CA ASN A 138 -7.88 2.42 -4.38
C ASN A 138 -6.43 2.77 -4.02
N THR A 139 -5.75 1.88 -3.29
CA THR A 139 -4.35 2.06 -2.92
C THR A 139 -3.44 1.61 -4.07
N ALA A 140 -2.94 2.60 -4.81
CA ALA A 140 -1.88 2.42 -5.80
C ALA A 140 -0.49 2.53 -5.13
N SER A 141 0.38 3.38 -5.65
CA SER A 141 1.72 3.72 -5.17
C SER A 141 2.27 4.88 -6.00
N MET A 142 3.31 5.56 -5.53
CA MET A 142 4.17 6.37 -6.41
C MET A 142 4.72 5.55 -7.58
N SER A 143 4.96 4.24 -7.37
CA SER A 143 5.31 3.29 -8.43
C SER A 143 4.19 3.05 -9.45
N GLY A 144 2.99 3.59 -9.24
CA GLY A 144 1.92 3.65 -10.24
C GLY A 144 1.96 4.92 -11.11
N LEU A 145 2.87 5.85 -10.82
CA LEU A 145 3.03 7.12 -11.53
C LEU A 145 4.45 7.25 -12.11
N ILE A 146 5.44 6.68 -11.43
CA ILE A 146 6.84 6.66 -11.85
C ILE A 146 7.34 5.22 -11.76
N GLY A 147 8.06 4.74 -12.77
CA GLY A 147 8.64 3.40 -12.77
C GLY A 147 9.69 3.23 -11.66
N ALA A 148 9.88 1.97 -11.23
CA ALA A 148 10.97 1.56 -10.35
C ALA A 148 11.52 0.24 -10.87
N GLU A 149 12.81 0.16 -11.07
CA GLU A 149 13.50 -0.84 -11.90
C GLU A 149 13.49 -2.27 -11.30
N SER A 150 13.55 -2.37 -9.98
CA SER A 150 13.68 -3.68 -9.31
C SER A 150 12.35 -4.36 -9.00
N SER A 151 11.24 -3.79 -9.45
CA SER A 151 9.89 -4.21 -9.05
C SER A 151 8.88 -4.16 -10.19
N ILE A 152 9.29 -4.62 -11.39
CA ILE A 152 8.51 -4.46 -12.63
C ILE A 152 7.07 -4.92 -12.53
N PRO A 153 6.75 -6.13 -12.00
CA PRO A 153 5.36 -6.57 -11.88
C PRO A 153 4.55 -5.71 -10.90
N TYR A 154 5.17 -5.27 -9.80
CA TYR A 154 4.53 -4.36 -8.85
C TYR A 154 4.16 -3.02 -9.52
N VAL A 155 5.14 -2.41 -10.20
CA VAL A 155 4.95 -1.17 -10.97
C VAL A 155 3.80 -1.32 -11.95
N ALA A 156 3.81 -2.39 -12.76
CA ALA A 156 2.76 -2.65 -13.75
C ALA A 156 1.37 -2.72 -13.10
N THR A 157 1.23 -3.43 -11.96
CA THR A 157 -0.06 -3.50 -11.25
C THR A 157 -0.49 -2.13 -10.71
N LYS A 158 0.44 -1.32 -10.19
CA LYS A 158 0.12 -0.01 -9.62
C LYS A 158 -0.22 1.03 -10.68
N PHE A 159 0.41 1.01 -11.86
CA PHE A 159 -0.02 1.80 -13.03
C PHE A 159 -1.43 1.40 -13.49
N ALA A 160 -1.73 0.11 -13.55
CA ALA A 160 -3.06 -0.38 -13.91
C ALA A 160 -4.14 0.13 -12.94
N VAL A 161 -3.87 0.13 -11.61
CA VAL A 161 -4.79 0.65 -10.59
C VAL A 161 -5.00 2.16 -10.75
N VAL A 162 -3.95 2.95 -11.05
CA VAL A 162 -4.11 4.39 -11.31
C VAL A 162 -5.00 4.63 -12.52
N GLY A 163 -4.69 4.02 -13.67
CA GLY A 163 -5.47 4.20 -14.90
C GLY A 163 -6.92 3.76 -14.75
N MET A 164 -7.15 2.60 -14.09
CA MET A 164 -8.51 2.15 -13.78
C MET A 164 -9.25 3.14 -12.88
N SER A 165 -8.59 3.68 -11.85
CA SER A 165 -9.20 4.64 -10.92
C SER A 165 -9.56 5.96 -11.62
N GLU A 166 -8.75 6.42 -12.57
CA GLU A 166 -9.02 7.60 -13.38
C GLU A 166 -10.29 7.42 -14.21
N CYS A 167 -10.42 6.30 -14.91
CA CYS A 167 -11.62 5.96 -15.67
C CYS A 167 -12.86 5.86 -14.77
N LEU A 168 -12.74 5.20 -13.61
CA LEU A 168 -13.82 5.09 -12.64
C LEU A 168 -14.25 6.47 -12.11
N ALA A 169 -13.31 7.34 -11.77
CA ALA A 169 -13.61 8.69 -11.29
C ALA A 169 -14.40 9.51 -12.32
N ALA A 170 -13.98 9.46 -13.58
CA ALA A 170 -14.70 10.14 -14.67
C ALA A 170 -16.13 9.57 -14.86
N TYR A 171 -16.29 8.26 -14.79
CA TYR A 171 -17.58 7.57 -14.98
C TYR A 171 -18.54 7.75 -13.80
N LEU A 172 -18.02 7.77 -12.55
CA LEU A 172 -18.83 7.71 -11.33
C LEU A 172 -19.14 9.07 -10.72
N ARG A 173 -18.31 10.10 -10.97
CA ARG A 173 -18.52 11.45 -10.43
C ARG A 173 -19.92 12.02 -10.76
N PRO A 174 -20.45 11.92 -12.01
CA PRO A 174 -21.81 12.38 -12.33
C PRO A 174 -22.91 11.55 -11.64
N LYS A 175 -22.57 10.40 -11.07
CA LYS A 175 -23.50 9.46 -10.40
C LYS A 175 -23.46 9.60 -8.87
N GLY A 176 -22.78 10.62 -8.34
CA GLY A 176 -22.70 10.87 -6.90
C GLY A 176 -21.75 9.93 -6.14
N ILE A 177 -20.88 9.19 -6.84
CA ILE A 177 -19.91 8.28 -6.22
C ILE A 177 -18.50 8.85 -6.39
N GLY A 178 -17.82 9.05 -5.25
CA GLY A 178 -16.43 9.51 -5.20
C GLY A 178 -15.44 8.39 -5.52
N VAL A 179 -14.30 8.78 -6.08
CA VAL A 179 -13.16 7.87 -6.28
C VAL A 179 -11.88 8.60 -5.90
N THR A 180 -11.12 7.97 -5.02
CA THR A 180 -9.77 8.42 -4.63
C THR A 180 -8.75 7.35 -5.02
N VAL A 181 -7.65 7.75 -5.66
CA VAL A 181 -6.47 6.92 -5.82
C VAL A 181 -5.38 7.42 -4.87
N LEU A 182 -4.98 6.56 -3.96
CA LEU A 182 -3.91 6.82 -3.01
C LEU A 182 -2.58 6.35 -3.60
N CYS A 183 -1.61 7.26 -3.72
CA CYS A 183 -0.27 6.99 -4.26
C CYS A 183 0.80 7.21 -3.18
N PRO A 184 0.99 6.24 -2.26
CA PRO A 184 2.01 6.36 -1.22
C PRO A 184 3.42 6.28 -1.80
N GLY A 185 4.35 7.02 -1.16
CA GLY A 185 5.78 6.74 -1.24
C GLY A 185 6.19 5.73 -0.18
N PHE A 186 7.32 5.97 0.48
CA PHE A 186 7.79 5.09 1.54
C PHE A 186 7.00 5.30 2.83
N VAL A 187 6.28 4.27 3.27
CA VAL A 187 5.47 4.24 4.48
C VAL A 187 5.98 3.14 5.39
N ALA A 188 6.12 3.43 6.69
CA ALA A 188 6.57 2.48 7.70
C ALA A 188 5.51 1.39 7.92
N THR A 189 5.43 0.39 7.03
CA THR A 189 4.45 -0.68 7.04
C THR A 189 5.08 -2.06 6.98
N ASN A 190 4.28 -3.07 7.26
CA ASN A 190 4.70 -4.48 7.21
C ASN A 190 4.71 -5.05 5.77
N ILE A 191 4.60 -4.23 4.73
CA ILE A 191 4.62 -4.71 3.33
C ILE A 191 5.90 -5.49 3.02
N VAL A 192 7.00 -5.13 3.66
CA VAL A 192 8.29 -5.83 3.55
C VAL A 192 8.30 -7.22 4.21
N GLU A 193 7.40 -7.50 5.16
CA GLU A 193 7.26 -8.85 5.77
C GLU A 193 6.65 -9.85 4.79
N HIS A 194 5.86 -9.36 3.83
CA HIS A 194 5.15 -10.13 2.80
C HIS A 194 5.77 -9.95 1.42
N GLU A 195 6.98 -9.38 1.36
CA GLU A 195 7.70 -9.20 0.11
C GLU A 195 8.18 -10.56 -0.43
N ARG A 196 7.91 -10.81 -1.71
CA ARG A 196 8.54 -11.91 -2.43
C ARG A 196 9.83 -11.41 -3.06
N LEU A 197 10.95 -11.94 -2.60
CA LEU A 197 12.27 -11.67 -3.16
C LEU A 197 12.64 -12.76 -4.16
N VAL A 198 12.77 -12.40 -5.44
CA VAL A 198 13.41 -13.24 -6.45
C VAL A 198 14.92 -12.96 -6.37
N PRO A 199 15.76 -14.00 -6.16
CA PRO A 199 17.17 -13.80 -5.86
C PRO A 199 17.95 -13.04 -6.94
N PHE A 200 18.66 -12.01 -6.56
CA PHE A 200 19.62 -11.30 -7.43
C PHE A 200 20.93 -12.09 -7.55
N GLY A 201 21.41 -12.66 -6.44
CA GLY A 201 22.71 -13.33 -6.32
C GLY A 201 23.81 -12.36 -5.87
N ASP A 202 25.06 -12.86 -5.83
CA ASP A 202 26.30 -12.07 -5.64
C ASP A 202 26.31 -11.12 -4.42
N GLY A 203 25.78 -11.58 -3.25
CA GLY A 203 25.79 -10.82 -2.00
C GLY A 203 24.70 -9.75 -1.89
N PHE A 204 23.99 -9.40 -2.96
CA PHE A 204 22.86 -8.45 -2.92
C PHE A 204 21.74 -8.97 -2.02
N ASP A 205 21.43 -10.25 -2.09
CA ASP A 205 20.35 -10.86 -1.31
C ASP A 205 20.61 -10.79 0.20
N ASP A 206 21.88 -10.91 0.62
CA ASP A 206 22.28 -10.81 2.03
C ASP A 206 22.19 -9.36 2.52
N ALA A 207 22.67 -8.41 1.72
CA ALA A 207 22.58 -6.99 2.03
C ALA A 207 21.11 -6.53 2.12
N ARG A 208 20.27 -6.99 1.18
CA ARG A 208 18.83 -6.70 1.23
C ARG A 208 18.14 -7.35 2.43
N ARG A 209 18.50 -8.57 2.78
CA ARG A 209 18.00 -9.24 4.01
C ARG A 209 18.35 -8.44 5.26
N ALA A 210 19.62 -8.05 5.41
CA ALA A 210 20.07 -7.22 6.51
C ALA A 210 19.34 -5.88 6.57
N PHE A 211 19.07 -5.28 5.42
CA PHE A 211 18.29 -4.07 5.27
C PHE A 211 16.83 -4.26 5.71
N LEU A 212 16.15 -5.31 5.26
CA LEU A 212 14.78 -5.62 5.68
C LEU A 212 14.68 -5.89 7.18
N GLU A 213 15.67 -6.57 7.77
CA GLU A 213 15.73 -6.77 9.21
C GLU A 213 15.94 -5.45 9.98
N ALA A 214 16.73 -4.52 9.44
CA ALA A 214 16.87 -3.18 10.01
C ALA A 214 15.53 -2.41 10.01
N LEU A 215 14.76 -2.52 8.91
CA LEU A 215 13.42 -1.93 8.83
C LEU A 215 12.45 -2.52 9.84
N LYS A 216 12.45 -3.85 10.01
CA LYS A 216 11.63 -4.53 11.02
C LYS A 216 11.96 -4.07 12.45
N ARG A 217 13.21 -3.67 12.70
CA ARG A 217 13.65 -3.07 13.98
C ARG A 217 13.30 -1.58 14.11
N GLY A 218 12.65 -0.98 13.11
CA GLY A 218 12.28 0.45 13.13
C GLY A 218 13.41 1.41 12.72
N GLU A 219 14.48 0.93 12.10
CA GLU A 219 15.63 1.75 11.64
C GLU A 219 15.33 2.50 10.34
N TRP A 220 14.17 3.17 10.28
CA TRP A 220 13.68 3.88 9.09
C TRP A 220 14.53 5.10 8.71
N SER A 221 15.35 5.60 9.61
CA SER A 221 16.23 6.76 9.37
C SER A 221 17.24 6.54 8.23
N ARG A 222 17.54 5.29 7.89
CA ARG A 222 18.39 4.94 6.73
C ARG A 222 17.77 5.39 5.39
N PHE A 223 16.45 5.56 5.35
CA PHE A 223 15.74 6.06 4.16
C PHE A 223 15.57 7.58 4.10
N ASN A 224 16.09 8.33 5.06
CA ASN A 224 16.04 9.79 5.01
C ASN A 224 16.83 10.39 3.82
N VAL A 225 17.56 9.55 3.08
CA VAL A 225 18.17 9.91 1.79
C VAL A 225 17.15 10.00 0.65
N LEU A 226 15.95 9.45 0.84
CA LEU A 226 14.89 9.50 -0.17
C LEU A 226 14.13 10.84 -0.09
N PRO A 227 13.73 11.42 -1.22
CA PRO A 227 12.93 12.63 -1.23
C PRO A 227 11.64 12.48 -0.42
N GLY A 228 11.49 13.28 0.65
CA GLY A 228 10.32 13.25 1.53
C GLY A 228 10.40 12.27 2.70
N GLY A 229 11.46 11.44 2.80
CA GLY A 229 11.68 10.51 3.92
C GLY A 229 10.70 9.35 3.98
N VAL A 230 10.41 8.88 5.20
CA VAL A 230 9.42 7.84 5.49
C VAL A 230 8.30 8.44 6.33
N VAL A 231 7.06 8.20 5.94
CA VAL A 231 5.87 8.64 6.70
C VAL A 231 5.26 7.45 7.46
N SER A 232 4.51 7.75 8.54
CA SER A 232 3.80 6.71 9.27
C SER A 232 2.48 6.33 8.57
N PRO A 233 1.93 5.13 8.83
CA PRO A 233 0.60 4.74 8.36
C PRO A 233 -0.51 5.71 8.80
N GLU A 234 -0.40 6.28 10.00
CA GLU A 234 -1.37 7.23 10.56
C GLU A 234 -1.40 8.54 9.76
N GLN A 235 -0.22 9.07 9.38
CA GLN A 235 -0.13 10.25 8.51
C GLN A 235 -0.76 10.02 7.13
N VAL A 236 -0.67 8.78 6.62
CA VAL A 236 -1.36 8.41 5.38
C VAL A 236 -2.86 8.30 5.60
N ALA A 237 -3.30 7.71 6.71
CA ALA A 237 -4.71 7.58 7.08
C ALA A 237 -5.42 8.94 7.18
N GLU A 238 -4.79 9.94 7.81
CA GLU A 238 -5.30 11.31 7.86
C GLU A 238 -5.55 11.89 6.46
N LYS A 239 -4.62 11.66 5.54
CA LYS A 239 -4.78 12.11 4.13
C LYS A 239 -5.92 11.38 3.42
N VAL A 240 -6.14 10.10 3.71
CA VAL A 240 -7.26 9.32 3.15
C VAL A 240 -8.59 9.85 3.69
N VAL A 241 -8.70 10.07 5.00
CA VAL A 241 -9.90 10.67 5.63
C VAL A 241 -10.21 12.03 5.00
N HIS A 242 -9.21 12.91 4.89
CA HIS A 242 -9.38 14.20 4.24
C HIS A 242 -9.83 14.06 2.78
N ALA A 243 -9.23 13.14 2.02
CA ALA A 243 -9.58 12.93 0.62
C ALA A 243 -11.02 12.43 0.43
N ILE A 244 -11.51 11.58 1.32
CA ILE A 244 -12.91 11.12 1.30
C ILE A 244 -13.85 12.31 1.57
N ASN A 245 -13.56 13.13 2.57
CA ASN A 245 -14.36 14.30 2.92
C ASN A 245 -14.43 15.32 1.76
N GLU A 246 -13.28 15.63 1.15
CA GLU A 246 -13.15 16.62 0.08
C GLU A 246 -13.41 16.05 -1.32
N ASN A 247 -13.66 14.74 -1.45
CA ASN A 247 -13.80 14.05 -2.73
C ASN A 247 -12.58 14.26 -3.67
N THR A 248 -11.38 14.21 -3.09
CA THR A 248 -10.11 14.38 -3.81
C THR A 248 -9.77 13.11 -4.58
N PHE A 249 -9.47 13.24 -5.88
CA PHE A 249 -9.16 12.08 -6.73
C PHE A 249 -7.77 11.50 -6.44
N LEU A 250 -6.71 12.31 -6.48
CA LEU A 250 -5.33 11.82 -6.37
C LEU A 250 -4.68 12.32 -5.09
N VAL A 251 -4.18 11.38 -4.28
CA VAL A 251 -3.53 11.66 -3.00
C VAL A 251 -2.07 11.26 -3.03
N TYR A 252 -1.20 12.25 -2.89
CA TYR A 252 0.23 12.07 -2.63
C TYR A 252 0.50 12.09 -1.13
N THR A 253 1.41 11.23 -0.68
CA THR A 253 1.72 11.15 0.75
C THR A 253 2.94 11.99 1.16
N HIS A 254 3.84 12.29 0.22
CA HIS A 254 5.10 13.00 0.50
C HIS A 254 5.20 14.30 -0.28
N PRO A 255 5.93 15.29 0.26
CA PRO A 255 6.33 16.49 -0.49
C PRO A 255 7.17 16.09 -1.72
N GLY A 256 7.08 16.87 -2.79
CA GLY A 256 7.86 16.66 -4.01
C GLY A 256 7.33 15.57 -4.96
N HIS A 257 6.38 14.72 -4.54
CA HIS A 257 5.85 13.65 -5.39
C HIS A 257 5.11 14.19 -6.62
N LYS A 258 4.33 15.25 -6.43
CA LYS A 258 3.61 15.90 -7.54
C LYS A 258 4.60 16.48 -8.56
N GLU A 259 5.63 17.15 -8.08
CA GLU A 259 6.68 17.75 -8.89
C GLU A 259 7.46 16.69 -9.67
N ALA A 260 7.76 15.55 -9.05
CA ALA A 260 8.41 14.43 -9.72
C ALA A 260 7.57 13.84 -10.87
N VAL A 261 6.25 13.70 -10.66
CA VAL A 261 5.33 13.23 -11.71
C VAL A 261 5.24 14.24 -12.86
N VAL A 262 5.14 15.53 -12.55
CA VAL A 262 5.14 16.60 -13.56
C VAL A 262 6.46 16.63 -14.33
N GLY A 263 7.60 16.53 -13.64
CA GLY A 263 8.92 16.47 -14.26
C GLY A 263 9.07 15.29 -15.23
N LYS A 264 8.62 14.10 -14.82
CA LYS A 264 8.59 12.92 -15.72
C LYS A 264 7.74 13.17 -16.97
N ALA A 265 6.58 13.83 -16.84
CA ALA A 265 5.72 14.09 -17.97
C ALA A 265 6.31 15.14 -18.94
N GLN A 266 7.10 16.09 -18.42
CA GLN A 266 7.80 17.11 -19.22
C GLN A 266 9.05 16.58 -19.89
N ASP A 267 9.81 15.71 -19.22
CA ASP A 267 11.05 15.09 -19.71
C ASP A 267 11.08 13.59 -19.38
N PRO A 268 10.38 12.75 -20.15
CA PRO A 268 10.36 11.31 -19.93
C PRO A 268 11.74 10.66 -20.06
N GLU A 269 12.58 11.12 -21.00
CA GLU A 269 13.93 10.58 -21.22
C GLU A 269 14.87 10.91 -20.07
N GLY A 270 14.86 12.16 -19.59
CA GLY A 270 15.62 12.55 -18.41
C GLY A 270 15.17 11.80 -17.15
N ALA A 271 13.88 11.53 -17.02
CA ALA A 271 13.37 10.71 -15.93
C ALA A 271 13.89 9.24 -15.98
N ILE A 272 13.95 8.64 -17.15
CA ILE A 272 14.52 7.28 -17.32
C ILE A 272 16.02 7.28 -17.00
N ASN A 273 16.77 8.29 -17.47
CA ASN A 273 18.20 8.42 -17.18
C ASN A 273 18.46 8.58 -15.67
N LEU A 274 17.62 9.36 -14.97
CA LEU A 274 17.69 9.50 -13.52
C LEU A 274 17.41 8.17 -12.80
N LEU A 275 16.37 7.44 -13.21
CA LEU A 275 16.05 6.14 -12.62
C LEU A 275 17.18 5.13 -12.84
N ALA A 276 17.79 5.12 -14.02
CA ALA A 276 18.94 4.25 -14.32
C ALA A 276 20.16 4.61 -13.43
N ALA A 277 20.43 5.89 -13.22
CA ALA A 277 21.49 6.34 -12.31
C ALA A 277 21.22 5.95 -10.86
N LEU A 278 19.97 6.07 -10.41
CA LEU A 278 19.55 5.63 -9.08
C LEU A 278 19.69 4.12 -8.90
N HIS A 279 19.39 3.33 -9.93
CA HIS A 279 19.59 1.87 -9.89
C HIS A 279 21.04 1.50 -9.62
N VAL A 280 21.99 2.10 -10.34
CA VAL A 280 23.42 1.88 -10.11
C VAL A 280 23.82 2.29 -8.69
N ALA A 281 23.33 3.44 -8.21
CA ALA A 281 23.63 3.89 -6.85
C ALA A 281 23.03 2.96 -5.77
N TRP A 282 21.85 2.39 -5.99
CA TRP A 282 21.26 1.38 -5.10
C TRP A 282 22.10 0.11 -5.06
N ASP A 283 22.57 -0.39 -6.19
CA ASP A 283 23.46 -1.54 -6.27
C ASP A 283 24.72 -1.32 -5.42
N ASP A 284 25.32 -0.14 -5.49
CA ASP A 284 26.50 0.21 -4.70
C ASP A 284 26.19 0.29 -3.19
N ILE A 285 25.05 0.82 -2.79
CA ILE A 285 24.60 0.90 -1.40
C ILE A 285 24.40 -0.51 -0.82
N PHE A 286 23.79 -1.41 -1.59
CA PHE A 286 23.54 -2.79 -1.13
C PHE A 286 24.78 -3.68 -1.20
N LYS A 287 25.75 -3.39 -2.05
CA LYS A 287 27.05 -4.11 -2.14
C LYS A 287 28.08 -3.58 -1.15
N ALA A 288 27.89 -2.36 -0.61
CA ALA A 288 28.80 -1.82 0.40
C ALA A 288 28.74 -2.69 1.67
N PRO A 289 29.89 -3.13 2.22
CA PRO A 289 29.90 -3.85 3.48
C PRO A 289 29.22 -2.97 4.53
N ALA A 290 28.36 -3.59 5.38
CA ALA A 290 27.74 -2.89 6.50
C ALA A 290 28.85 -2.13 7.24
N ALA A 291 28.75 -0.80 7.32
CA ALA A 291 29.75 0.04 7.94
C ALA A 291 30.07 -0.52 9.32
N GLY A 292 31.34 -0.90 9.51
CA GLY A 292 31.80 -1.79 10.54
C GLY A 292 31.26 -1.47 11.93
N THR A 293 30.88 -2.53 12.64
CA THR A 293 31.10 -2.60 14.07
C THR A 293 32.55 -2.20 14.34
N PRO A 294 32.84 -1.25 15.26
CA PRO A 294 34.21 -0.95 15.64
C PRO A 294 34.87 -2.26 16.08
N ASP A 295 36.01 -2.60 15.48
CA ASP A 295 36.80 -3.76 15.86
C ASP A 295 37.03 -3.72 17.36
N ALA A 296 36.42 -4.70 18.07
CA ALA A 296 36.73 -5.03 19.45
C ALA A 296 38.01 -5.87 19.50
N GLU A 297 39.09 -5.38 18.87
CA GLU A 297 40.42 -5.94 19.04
C GLU A 297 41.44 -4.82 19.20
N GLY A 298 41.35 -4.20 20.37
CA GLY A 298 42.34 -3.30 20.93
C GLY A 298 42.84 -3.82 22.26
N GLU A 299 43.10 -5.13 22.39
CA GLU A 299 43.75 -5.67 23.56
C GLU A 299 45.24 -5.90 23.31
N ALA A 300 45.99 -5.12 24.05
CA ALA A 300 47.24 -5.46 24.73
C ALA A 300 48.34 -6.16 23.88
N ARG A 301 49.28 -5.38 23.37
CA ARG A 301 50.68 -5.78 23.47
C ARG A 301 51.45 -4.72 24.24
N ALA A 302 51.40 -4.86 25.56
CA ALA A 302 52.43 -4.34 26.46
C ALA A 302 53.41 -5.50 26.75
N GLY A 303 54.69 -5.22 26.52
CA GLY A 303 55.77 -5.97 27.12
C GLY A 303 57.01 -6.09 26.22
N PRO A 304 58.18 -6.28 26.75
CA PRO A 304 58.66 -5.88 28.07
C PRO A 304 59.55 -4.67 28.07
#